data_bbe266559ea174518d1f4d8d7c597fbc
#
_entry.id   bbe266559ea174518d1f4d8d7c597fbc
#
_cell.length_a   1.000
_cell.length_b   1.000
_cell.length_c   1.000
_cell.angle_alpha   90.00
_cell.angle_beta   90.00
_cell.angle_gamma   90.00
#
_symmetry.space_group_name_H-M   'P 1'
#
loop_
_entity.id
_entity.type
_entity.pdbx_description
1 polymer ?
#
loop_
_entity_poly.entity_id
_entity_poly.type
_entity_poly.pdbx_seq_one_letter_code
_entity_poly.pdbx_strand_id
1 'polypeptide(L)'
;MAILGHKIEWLFEQEIHTSEIIGSIRKFQFPYAPELATGYTEHLEISDGITLIKSTHHFNNEDRPLEFALGKYQVEFSSRTFTSHMVHSGCVALFDNTKKNYHKRTPDVDMVGRFDFLDLEQTLFTEEDIFLSALFISEIELFNLLGTEAAENLYKNLDLHHVSEYRERKIPKTISNKIANCTPDHLEGNMRSLFAQSVILQYLLELNLYISSSTIFLNNLEKDDFNVAALRSELLQVTTAIPNLAELSKKYNVSPGKLNQAFIKKYDQSIYSFLSNQRLDQAYQALIDTDVPMKTLAHKIGYSHVNHFITAFKKKFGVTPGSIRT
;
A
#
# COMPACT_ATOMS: atom_id res chain seq x y z
N MET A 1 -0.45 -5.69 -28.59
CA MET A 1 -0.48 -6.55 -27.39
C MET A 1 0.63 -6.13 -26.46
N ALA A 2 0.34 -5.83 -25.17
CA ALA A 2 1.39 -5.57 -24.19
C ALA A 2 2.12 -6.87 -23.81
N ILE A 3 1.41 -7.99 -23.81
CA ILE A 3 1.93 -9.31 -23.44
C ILE A 3 2.26 -10.11 -24.70
N LEU A 4 3.53 -10.44 -24.91
CA LEU A 4 4.00 -11.26 -26.05
C LEU A 4 3.83 -12.75 -25.73
N GLY A 5 4.19 -13.19 -24.57
CA GLY A 5 4.08 -14.56 -24.08
C GLY A 5 3.59 -14.61 -22.64
N HIS A 6 2.64 -15.51 -22.36
CA HIS A 6 2.14 -15.75 -21.03
C HIS A 6 2.09 -17.25 -20.79
N LYS A 7 2.98 -17.73 -19.95
CA LYS A 7 3.01 -19.11 -19.52
C LYS A 7 2.62 -19.20 -18.06
N ILE A 8 1.59 -19.99 -17.78
CA ILE A 8 1.17 -20.30 -16.42
C ILE A 8 1.40 -21.77 -16.19
N GLU A 9 2.24 -22.07 -15.21
CA GLU A 9 2.42 -23.43 -14.72
C GLU A 9 1.64 -23.54 -13.41
N TRP A 10 0.50 -24.20 -13.48
CA TRP A 10 -0.27 -24.51 -12.28
C TRP A 10 0.45 -25.57 -11.48
N LEU A 11 0.45 -25.43 -10.15
CA LEU A 11 0.94 -26.48 -9.25
C LEU A 11 0.01 -27.72 -9.22
N PHE A 12 -1.04 -27.71 -10.05
CA PHE A 12 -1.98 -28.80 -10.25
C PHE A 12 -1.74 -29.43 -11.62
N GLU A 13 -1.77 -30.75 -11.68
CA GLU A 13 -1.61 -31.56 -12.92
C GLU A 13 -2.80 -31.41 -13.92
N GLN A 14 -3.75 -30.52 -13.69
CA GLN A 14 -4.94 -30.36 -14.52
C GLN A 14 -4.77 -29.26 -15.55
N GLU A 15 -5.07 -29.55 -16.80
CA GLU A 15 -5.15 -28.57 -17.87
C GLU A 15 -6.26 -27.55 -17.61
N ILE A 16 -5.96 -26.27 -17.78
CA ILE A 16 -6.95 -25.21 -17.72
C ILE A 16 -7.82 -25.28 -18.94
N HIS A 17 -9.07 -25.60 -18.77
CA HIS A 17 -10.06 -25.45 -19.83
C HIS A 17 -10.42 -23.97 -19.96
N THR A 18 -10.11 -23.36 -21.10
CA THR A 18 -10.63 -22.03 -21.47
C THR A 18 -12.15 -22.13 -21.55
N SER A 19 -12.83 -21.52 -20.61
CA SER A 19 -14.29 -21.71 -20.53
C SER A 19 -15.07 -20.83 -21.52
N GLU A 20 -14.64 -19.61 -21.81
CA GLU A 20 -15.40 -18.70 -22.68
C GLU A 20 -14.53 -17.60 -23.28
N ILE A 21 -14.77 -17.30 -24.55
CA ILE A 21 -14.29 -16.09 -25.23
C ILE A 21 -15.51 -15.19 -25.44
N ILE A 22 -15.61 -14.12 -24.68
CA ILE A 22 -16.69 -13.12 -24.83
C ILE A 22 -16.07 -11.85 -25.39
N GLY A 23 -16.08 -11.71 -26.71
CA GLY A 23 -15.46 -10.58 -27.39
C GLY A 23 -13.93 -10.52 -27.14
N SER A 24 -13.46 -9.44 -26.51
CA SER A 24 -12.03 -9.25 -26.14
C SER A 24 -11.65 -9.85 -24.78
N ILE A 25 -12.56 -10.57 -24.13
CA ILE A 25 -12.35 -11.16 -22.80
C ILE A 25 -12.08 -12.64 -22.94
N ARG A 26 -10.99 -13.11 -22.35
CA ARG A 26 -10.71 -14.53 -22.16
C ARG A 26 -10.88 -14.84 -20.67
N LYS A 27 -11.85 -15.68 -20.35
CA LYS A 27 -12.13 -16.11 -19.00
C LYS A 27 -11.58 -17.53 -18.78
N PHE A 28 -10.80 -17.69 -17.72
CA PHE A 28 -10.21 -18.97 -17.32
C PHE A 28 -10.73 -19.32 -15.93
N GLN A 29 -11.25 -20.51 -15.76
CA GLN A 29 -11.66 -21.00 -14.47
C GLN A 29 -10.51 -21.75 -13.80
N PHE A 30 -10.28 -21.50 -12.52
CA PHE A 30 -9.27 -22.22 -11.76
C PHE A 30 -9.78 -23.65 -11.44
N PRO A 31 -8.90 -24.67 -11.56
CA PRO A 31 -9.27 -26.05 -11.34
C PRO A 31 -9.30 -26.41 -9.84
N TYR A 32 -10.03 -25.64 -9.05
CA TYR A 32 -10.25 -25.98 -7.64
C TYR A 32 -11.20 -27.18 -7.51
N ALA A 33 -11.00 -27.96 -6.45
CA ALA A 33 -12.05 -28.89 -6.02
C ALA A 33 -13.29 -28.07 -5.61
N PRO A 34 -14.49 -28.35 -6.16
CA PRO A 34 -15.68 -27.49 -5.96
C PRO A 34 -16.08 -27.29 -4.49
N GLU A 35 -15.79 -28.26 -3.64
CA GLU A 35 -16.01 -28.19 -2.20
C GLU A 35 -15.06 -27.23 -1.49
N LEU A 36 -13.88 -26.95 -2.05
CA LEU A 36 -12.85 -26.13 -1.44
C LEU A 36 -13.00 -24.67 -1.85
N ALA A 37 -13.06 -24.41 -3.15
CA ALA A 37 -13.05 -23.04 -3.68
C ALA A 37 -13.68 -22.97 -5.07
N THR A 38 -14.05 -21.76 -5.45
CA THR A 38 -14.31 -21.39 -6.84
C THR A 38 -13.47 -20.16 -7.19
N GLY A 39 -13.04 -20.06 -8.43
CA GLY A 39 -12.27 -18.90 -8.84
C GLY A 39 -12.08 -18.83 -10.34
N TYR A 40 -11.89 -17.64 -10.82
CA TYR A 40 -11.61 -17.38 -12.23
C TYR A 40 -10.68 -16.20 -12.41
N THR A 41 -10.02 -16.16 -13.55
CA THR A 41 -9.29 -15.00 -14.01
C THR A 41 -9.81 -14.55 -15.38
N GLU A 42 -9.90 -13.26 -15.56
CA GLU A 42 -10.30 -12.62 -16.81
C GLU A 42 -9.11 -11.87 -17.39
N HIS A 43 -8.76 -12.17 -18.63
CA HIS A 43 -7.78 -11.43 -19.40
C HIS A 43 -8.51 -10.55 -20.41
N LEU A 44 -8.36 -9.26 -20.26
CA LEU A 44 -9.03 -8.25 -21.09
C LEU A 44 -7.97 -7.50 -21.89
N GLU A 45 -8.04 -7.61 -23.19
CA GLU A 45 -7.28 -6.76 -24.10
C GLU A 45 -8.11 -5.48 -24.33
N ILE A 46 -7.74 -4.40 -23.65
CA ILE A 46 -8.50 -3.14 -23.65
C ILE A 46 -8.25 -2.38 -24.96
N SER A 47 -6.98 -2.30 -25.36
CA SER A 47 -6.51 -1.75 -26.62
C SER A 47 -5.13 -2.31 -26.95
N ASP A 48 -4.59 -1.96 -28.11
CA ASP A 48 -3.21 -2.30 -28.42
C ASP A 48 -2.27 -1.67 -27.40
N GLY A 49 -1.51 -2.52 -26.71
CA GLY A 49 -0.62 -2.10 -25.65
C GLY A 49 -1.23 -1.94 -24.25
N ILE A 50 -2.54 -2.19 -24.04
CA ILE A 50 -3.17 -2.17 -22.70
C ILE A 50 -3.87 -3.50 -22.45
N THR A 51 -3.42 -4.20 -21.40
CA THR A 51 -4.01 -5.45 -20.93
C THR A 51 -4.39 -5.33 -19.46
N LEU A 52 -5.57 -5.80 -19.09
CA LEU A 52 -6.02 -5.92 -17.71
C LEU A 52 -6.29 -7.38 -17.39
N ILE A 53 -5.76 -7.84 -16.26
CA ILE A 53 -6.07 -9.15 -15.69
C ILE A 53 -6.82 -8.91 -14.38
N LYS A 54 -7.94 -9.61 -14.21
CA LYS A 54 -8.71 -9.65 -12.97
C LYS A 54 -8.80 -11.08 -12.48
N SER A 55 -8.63 -11.30 -11.19
CA SER A 55 -8.79 -12.64 -10.59
C SER A 55 -9.66 -12.54 -9.36
N THR A 56 -10.56 -13.50 -9.25
CA THR A 56 -11.50 -13.64 -8.12
C THR A 56 -11.43 -15.07 -7.60
N HIS A 57 -11.35 -15.22 -6.28
CA HIS A 57 -11.28 -16.51 -5.60
C HIS A 57 -12.21 -16.48 -4.38
N HIS A 58 -13.13 -17.43 -4.32
CA HIS A 58 -14.07 -17.64 -3.21
C HIS A 58 -13.76 -18.97 -2.54
N PHE A 59 -13.66 -18.98 -1.23
CA PHE A 59 -13.31 -20.15 -0.43
C PHE A 59 -14.52 -20.61 0.38
N ASN A 60 -14.94 -21.88 0.18
CA ASN A 60 -16.24 -22.39 0.66
C ASN A 60 -16.19 -23.17 1.98
N ASN A 61 -15.01 -23.56 2.51
CA ASN A 61 -14.91 -24.50 3.62
C ASN A 61 -14.09 -23.93 4.80
N GLU A 62 -14.54 -24.25 6.03
CA GLU A 62 -13.80 -23.93 7.26
C GLU A 62 -12.49 -24.74 7.40
N ASP A 63 -12.46 -25.97 6.81
CA ASP A 63 -11.27 -26.85 6.82
C ASP A 63 -10.27 -26.54 5.69
N ARG A 64 -10.37 -25.37 5.03
CA ARG A 64 -9.46 -24.94 3.97
C ARG A 64 -8.04 -24.74 4.49
N PRO A 65 -6.99 -25.00 3.67
CA PRO A 65 -5.63 -24.67 4.04
C PRO A 65 -5.48 -23.15 4.20
N LEU A 66 -4.73 -22.67 5.20
CA LEU A 66 -4.50 -21.23 5.42
C LEU A 66 -3.80 -20.56 4.24
N GLU A 67 -2.95 -21.30 3.56
CA GLU A 67 -2.20 -20.84 2.40
C GLU A 67 -2.39 -21.82 1.24
N PHE A 68 -2.58 -21.27 0.05
CA PHE A 68 -2.80 -22.02 -1.15
C PHE A 68 -1.85 -21.55 -2.25
N ALA A 69 -0.87 -22.36 -2.63
CA ALA A 69 0.03 -22.06 -3.72
C ALA A 69 -0.74 -22.18 -5.05
N LEU A 70 -0.95 -21.06 -5.74
CA LEU A 70 -1.75 -21.02 -6.95
C LEU A 70 -0.98 -21.49 -8.18
N GLY A 71 0.22 -20.98 -8.39
CA GLY A 71 1.02 -21.34 -9.55
C GLY A 71 2.19 -20.41 -9.81
N LYS A 72 2.90 -20.73 -10.87
CA LYS A 72 4.02 -19.96 -11.40
C LYS A 72 3.58 -19.24 -12.67
N TYR A 73 3.89 -17.97 -12.76
CA TYR A 73 3.56 -17.10 -13.88
C TYR A 73 4.82 -16.59 -14.53
N GLN A 74 4.96 -16.85 -15.81
CA GLN A 74 6.00 -16.26 -16.65
C GLN A 74 5.31 -15.39 -17.71
N VAL A 75 5.61 -14.10 -17.71
CA VAL A 75 5.03 -13.13 -18.64
C VAL A 75 6.16 -12.43 -19.37
N GLU A 76 6.17 -12.57 -20.69
CA GLU A 76 7.07 -11.86 -21.59
C GLU A 76 6.30 -10.75 -22.28
N PHE A 77 6.84 -9.54 -22.26
CA PHE A 77 6.22 -8.37 -22.87
C PHE A 77 6.85 -8.05 -24.22
N SER A 78 6.04 -7.58 -25.16
CA SER A 78 6.51 -7.16 -26.50
C SER A 78 7.42 -5.93 -26.45
N SER A 79 7.33 -5.15 -25.38
CA SER A 79 8.16 -3.98 -25.09
C SER A 79 8.17 -3.74 -23.59
N ARG A 80 9.01 -2.83 -23.13
CA ARG A 80 8.95 -2.39 -21.72
C ARG A 80 7.53 -1.99 -21.36
N THR A 81 7.06 -2.45 -20.21
CA THR A 81 5.67 -2.34 -19.80
C THR A 81 5.58 -1.80 -18.38
N PHE A 82 4.76 -0.78 -18.21
CA PHE A 82 4.31 -0.33 -16.90
C PHE A 82 3.31 -1.34 -16.35
N THR A 83 3.50 -1.73 -15.11
CA THR A 83 2.61 -2.67 -14.42
C THR A 83 2.07 -2.05 -13.13
N SER A 84 0.80 -2.29 -12.85
CA SER A 84 0.21 -1.95 -11.56
C SER A 84 -0.64 -3.12 -11.08
N HIS A 85 -0.26 -3.67 -9.93
CA HIS A 85 -0.91 -4.81 -9.31
C HIS A 85 -1.62 -4.36 -8.04
N MET A 86 -2.91 -4.57 -7.96
CA MET A 86 -3.80 -4.12 -6.90
C MET A 86 -4.50 -5.30 -6.26
N VAL A 87 -4.48 -5.38 -4.93
CA VAL A 87 -5.33 -6.28 -4.15
C VAL A 87 -6.51 -5.46 -3.66
N HIS A 88 -7.73 -5.86 -3.99
CA HIS A 88 -8.97 -5.16 -3.59
C HIS A 88 -9.59 -5.78 -2.34
N SER A 89 -9.49 -7.11 -2.19
CA SER A 89 -9.85 -7.85 -0.97
C SER A 89 -8.92 -9.03 -0.77
N GLY A 90 -8.84 -9.52 0.46
CA GLY A 90 -8.02 -10.64 0.86
C GLY A 90 -6.52 -10.35 0.88
N CYS A 91 -5.72 -11.40 0.86
CA CYS A 91 -4.27 -11.31 0.94
C CYS A 91 -3.61 -12.30 -0.01
N VAL A 92 -2.57 -11.86 -0.70
CA VAL A 92 -1.76 -12.71 -1.59
C VAL A 92 -0.28 -12.50 -1.32
N ALA A 93 0.53 -13.51 -1.61
CA ALA A 93 1.97 -13.37 -1.68
C ALA A 93 2.47 -13.61 -3.09
N LEU A 94 3.49 -12.87 -3.48
CA LEU A 94 4.23 -13.06 -4.72
C LEU A 94 5.69 -13.33 -4.38
N PHE A 95 6.23 -14.39 -4.94
CA PHE A 95 7.66 -14.67 -4.91
C PHE A 95 8.24 -14.36 -6.29
N ASP A 96 9.15 -13.38 -6.36
CA ASP A 96 9.87 -13.05 -7.60
C ASP A 96 11.05 -14.01 -7.78
N ASN A 97 10.95 -14.90 -8.76
CA ASN A 97 11.98 -15.90 -9.04
C ASN A 97 13.29 -15.30 -9.56
N THR A 98 13.24 -14.11 -10.16
CA THR A 98 14.42 -13.42 -10.68
C THR A 98 15.22 -12.74 -9.57
N LYS A 99 14.53 -12.09 -8.64
CA LYS A 99 15.14 -11.33 -7.52
C LYS A 99 15.24 -12.12 -6.23
N LYS A 100 14.57 -13.29 -6.15
CA LYS A 100 14.47 -14.12 -4.94
C LYS A 100 13.84 -13.37 -3.75
N ASN A 101 12.86 -12.53 -4.04
CA ASN A 101 12.16 -11.70 -3.07
C ASN A 101 10.72 -12.17 -2.86
N TYR A 102 10.26 -12.11 -1.61
CA TYR A 102 8.90 -12.46 -1.21
C TYR A 102 8.13 -11.18 -0.84
N HIS A 103 6.93 -11.03 -1.38
CA HIS A 103 6.05 -9.87 -1.16
C HIS A 103 4.66 -10.32 -0.73
N LYS A 104 4.33 -10.09 0.53
CA LYS A 104 2.96 -10.25 1.03
C LYS A 104 2.18 -8.97 0.72
N ARG A 105 1.02 -9.12 0.06
CA ARG A 105 0.22 -8.02 -0.46
C ARG A 105 -1.18 -8.06 0.11
N THR A 106 -1.57 -6.93 0.62
CA THR A 106 -2.90 -6.65 1.19
C THR A 106 -3.54 -5.49 0.44
N PRO A 107 -4.83 -5.21 0.66
CA PRO A 107 -5.48 -4.09 0.01
C PRO A 107 -4.84 -2.71 0.24
N ASP A 108 -3.99 -2.52 1.23
CA ASP A 108 -3.43 -1.22 1.58
C ASP A 108 -2.26 -0.77 0.70
N VAL A 109 -1.69 -1.70 -0.07
CA VAL A 109 -0.46 -1.45 -0.83
C VAL A 109 -0.57 -1.98 -2.25
N ASP A 110 -0.44 -1.08 -3.22
CA ASP A 110 -0.30 -1.44 -4.63
C ASP A 110 1.17 -1.66 -4.99
N MET A 111 1.42 -2.58 -5.91
CA MET A 111 2.76 -2.81 -6.46
C MET A 111 2.80 -2.26 -7.88
N VAL A 112 3.62 -1.24 -8.09
CA VAL A 112 3.86 -0.65 -9.41
C VAL A 112 5.25 -1.01 -9.91
N GLY A 113 5.39 -1.22 -11.21
CA GLY A 113 6.65 -1.68 -11.76
C GLY A 113 6.86 -1.33 -13.23
N ARG A 114 8.08 -1.63 -13.71
CA ARG A 114 8.52 -1.46 -15.08
C ARG A 114 9.27 -2.70 -15.53
N PHE A 115 8.71 -3.48 -16.44
CA PHE A 115 9.21 -4.80 -16.80
C PHE A 115 9.25 -5.03 -18.31
N ASP A 116 10.14 -5.90 -18.73
CA ASP A 116 10.15 -6.59 -20.01
C ASP A 116 9.86 -8.11 -19.84
N PHE A 117 10.08 -8.64 -18.64
CA PHE A 117 9.79 -10.02 -18.27
C PHE A 117 9.44 -10.12 -16.78
N LEU A 118 8.49 -10.98 -16.42
CA LEU A 118 8.11 -11.34 -15.06
C LEU A 118 8.17 -12.86 -14.88
N ASP A 119 8.72 -13.31 -13.75
CA ASP A 119 8.70 -14.70 -13.30
C ASP A 119 8.30 -14.73 -11.83
N LEU A 120 7.04 -15.00 -11.56
CA LEU A 120 6.42 -14.90 -10.25
C LEU A 120 5.76 -16.21 -9.84
N GLU A 121 5.85 -16.55 -8.57
CA GLU A 121 4.99 -17.56 -7.94
C GLU A 121 3.98 -16.88 -7.04
N GLN A 122 2.73 -17.32 -7.10
CA GLN A 122 1.64 -16.73 -6.33
C GLN A 122 1.09 -17.70 -5.29
N THR A 123 0.94 -17.21 -4.08
CA THR A 123 0.26 -17.89 -2.96
C THR A 123 -0.92 -17.05 -2.51
N LEU A 124 -2.07 -17.70 -2.29
CA LEU A 124 -3.29 -17.10 -1.78
C LEU A 124 -3.42 -17.40 -0.29
N PHE A 125 -3.82 -16.40 0.51
CA PHE A 125 -4.20 -16.59 1.91
C PHE A 125 -5.71 -16.68 1.97
N THR A 126 -6.23 -17.80 2.42
CA THR A 126 -7.63 -18.20 2.22
C THR A 126 -8.58 -17.70 3.32
N GLU A 127 -8.13 -16.87 4.24
CA GLU A 127 -8.94 -16.33 5.34
C GLU A 127 -10.15 -15.54 4.85
N GLU A 128 -10.00 -14.86 3.70
CA GLU A 128 -11.01 -14.04 3.05
C GLU A 128 -11.07 -14.32 1.55
N ASP A 129 -12.18 -13.96 0.93
CA ASP A 129 -12.30 -13.95 -0.53
C ASP A 129 -11.30 -12.97 -1.14
N ILE A 130 -10.66 -13.40 -2.22
CA ILE A 130 -9.61 -12.63 -2.87
C ILE A 130 -10.12 -12.03 -4.16
N PHE A 131 -9.96 -10.72 -4.29
CA PHE A 131 -10.14 -10.00 -5.52
C PHE A 131 -8.91 -9.14 -5.81
N LEU A 132 -8.31 -9.35 -6.99
CA LEU A 132 -7.13 -8.63 -7.42
C LEU A 132 -7.23 -8.21 -8.90
N SER A 133 -6.46 -7.18 -9.25
CA SER A 133 -6.29 -6.72 -10.62
C SER A 133 -4.82 -6.46 -10.92
N ALA A 134 -4.41 -6.75 -12.16
CA ALA A 134 -3.11 -6.40 -12.69
C ALA A 134 -3.28 -5.67 -14.03
N LEU A 135 -2.84 -4.42 -14.08
CA LEU A 135 -2.86 -3.57 -15.26
C LEU A 135 -1.47 -3.53 -15.90
N PHE A 136 -1.41 -3.79 -17.19
CA PHE A 136 -0.20 -3.78 -18.00
C PHE A 136 -0.38 -2.78 -19.13
N ILE A 137 0.53 -1.81 -19.22
CA ILE A 137 0.52 -0.79 -20.26
C ILE A 137 1.90 -0.75 -20.91
N SER A 138 1.98 -1.02 -22.22
CA SER A 138 3.25 -0.90 -22.94
C SER A 138 3.81 0.52 -22.79
N GLU A 139 5.11 0.65 -22.70
CA GLU A 139 5.74 1.97 -22.52
C GLU A 139 5.38 2.92 -23.65
N ILE A 140 5.28 2.42 -24.87
CA ILE A 140 4.84 3.20 -26.04
C ILE A 140 3.45 3.79 -25.79
N GLU A 141 2.52 2.95 -25.33
CA GLU A 141 1.14 3.39 -25.10
C GLU A 141 1.03 4.30 -23.88
N LEU A 142 1.81 4.06 -22.82
CA LEU A 142 1.87 4.96 -21.68
C LEU A 142 2.32 6.37 -22.09
N PHE A 143 3.33 6.45 -22.95
CA PHE A 143 3.80 7.73 -23.49
C PHE A 143 2.81 8.39 -24.44
N ASN A 144 2.08 7.62 -25.22
CA ASN A 144 0.98 8.12 -26.05
C ASN A 144 -0.15 8.72 -25.21
N LEU A 145 -0.55 8.04 -24.13
CA LEU A 145 -1.66 8.46 -23.26
C LEU A 145 -1.31 9.69 -22.41
N LEU A 146 -0.13 9.74 -21.82
CA LEU A 146 0.26 10.79 -20.87
C LEU A 146 1.08 11.92 -21.51
N GLY A 147 1.68 11.67 -22.67
CA GLY A 147 2.75 12.49 -23.22
C GLY A 147 4.09 12.23 -22.54
N THR A 148 5.17 12.56 -23.21
CA THR A 148 6.56 12.22 -22.79
C THR A 148 6.87 12.74 -21.39
N GLU A 149 6.64 14.02 -21.14
CA GLU A 149 6.98 14.66 -19.87
C GLU A 149 6.25 14.03 -18.67
N ALA A 150 4.93 13.78 -18.80
CA ALA A 150 4.14 13.22 -17.71
C ALA A 150 4.48 11.75 -17.45
N ALA A 151 4.78 10.96 -18.50
CA ALA A 151 5.19 9.56 -18.36
C ALA A 151 6.58 9.43 -17.70
N GLU A 152 7.56 10.26 -18.10
CA GLU A 152 8.87 10.31 -17.46
C GLU A 152 8.77 10.74 -15.99
N ASN A 153 7.95 11.75 -15.70
CA ASN A 153 7.70 12.20 -14.33
C ASN A 153 7.02 11.10 -13.49
N LEU A 154 6.10 10.32 -14.05
CA LEU A 154 5.49 9.19 -13.38
C LEU A 154 6.55 8.15 -12.97
N TYR A 155 7.41 7.72 -13.88
CA TYR A 155 8.49 6.78 -13.58
C TYR A 155 9.47 7.33 -12.55
N LYS A 156 9.88 8.59 -12.69
CA LYS A 156 10.78 9.26 -11.76
C LYS A 156 10.18 9.34 -10.34
N ASN A 157 8.93 9.76 -10.24
CA ASN A 157 8.24 9.94 -8.95
C ASN A 157 7.90 8.59 -8.29
N LEU A 158 7.73 7.52 -9.07
CA LEU A 158 7.58 6.16 -8.59
C LEU A 158 8.92 5.49 -8.23
N ASP A 159 10.05 6.13 -8.53
CA ASP A 159 11.40 5.57 -8.35
C ASP A 159 11.61 4.28 -9.18
N LEU A 160 11.15 4.30 -10.44
CA LEU A 160 11.26 3.22 -11.42
C LEU A 160 12.25 3.60 -12.52
N HIS A 161 13.53 3.71 -12.15
CA HIS A 161 14.58 4.20 -13.05
C HIS A 161 15.07 3.14 -14.02
N HIS A 162 14.99 1.86 -13.64
CA HIS A 162 15.51 0.75 -14.42
C HIS A 162 14.40 -0.23 -14.80
N VAL A 163 14.67 -1.06 -15.79
CA VAL A 163 13.80 -2.18 -16.17
C VAL A 163 13.91 -3.28 -15.12
N SER A 164 12.85 -4.04 -14.96
CA SER A 164 12.71 -5.08 -13.94
C SER A 164 12.72 -4.55 -12.50
N GLU A 165 12.23 -3.33 -12.31
CA GLU A 165 12.02 -2.74 -11.00
C GLU A 165 10.54 -2.69 -10.65
N TYR A 166 10.25 -2.82 -9.37
CA TYR A 166 8.93 -2.55 -8.79
C TYR A 166 9.07 -1.82 -7.44
N ARG A 167 8.01 -1.13 -7.07
CA ARG A 167 7.88 -0.44 -5.80
C ARG A 167 6.50 -0.70 -5.21
N GLU A 168 6.50 -0.92 -3.92
CA GLU A 168 5.26 -0.92 -3.14
C GLU A 168 4.89 0.52 -2.80
N ARG A 169 3.63 0.86 -3.03
CA ARG A 169 3.11 2.22 -2.82
C ARG A 169 1.75 2.17 -2.15
N LYS A 170 1.58 2.97 -1.11
CA LYS A 170 0.26 3.23 -0.51
C LYS A 170 -0.50 4.18 -1.41
N ILE A 171 -1.32 3.65 -2.29
CA ILE A 171 -2.16 4.41 -3.20
C ILE A 171 -3.58 4.47 -2.61
N PRO A 172 -4.23 5.65 -2.56
CA PRO A 172 -5.59 5.77 -2.05
C PRO A 172 -6.55 4.83 -2.79
N LYS A 173 -7.44 4.16 -2.06
CA LYS A 173 -8.46 3.25 -2.62
C LYS A 173 -9.39 3.93 -3.62
N THR A 174 -9.63 5.23 -3.47
CA THR A 174 -10.39 6.03 -4.45
C THR A 174 -9.73 6.04 -5.83
N ILE A 175 -8.42 5.79 -5.90
CA ILE A 175 -7.65 5.68 -7.15
C ILE A 175 -7.62 4.22 -7.60
N SER A 176 -7.11 3.29 -6.76
CA SER A 176 -6.92 1.87 -7.12
C SER A 176 -8.22 1.15 -7.48
N ASN A 177 -9.32 1.41 -6.75
CA ASN A 177 -10.60 0.73 -6.98
C ASN A 177 -11.29 1.13 -8.29
N LYS A 178 -10.84 2.18 -8.98
CA LYS A 178 -11.32 2.49 -10.33
C LYS A 178 -11.05 1.32 -11.29
N ILE A 179 -9.87 0.71 -11.18
CA ILE A 179 -9.48 -0.42 -12.02
C ILE A 179 -10.35 -1.66 -11.72
N ALA A 180 -10.74 -1.88 -10.47
CA ALA A 180 -11.68 -2.95 -10.12
C ALA A 180 -12.99 -2.87 -10.91
N ASN A 181 -13.49 -1.65 -11.12
CA ASN A 181 -14.81 -1.36 -11.68
C ASN A 181 -14.77 -0.88 -13.16
N CYS A 182 -13.61 -0.97 -13.82
CA CYS A 182 -13.48 -0.42 -15.18
C CYS A 182 -14.14 -1.26 -16.29
N THR A 183 -14.67 -2.44 -15.97
CA THR A 183 -15.32 -3.35 -16.92
C THR A 183 -16.69 -3.78 -16.42
N PRO A 184 -17.68 -2.87 -16.36
CA PRO A 184 -19.01 -3.19 -15.86
C PRO A 184 -19.74 -4.18 -16.79
N ASP A 185 -20.48 -5.13 -16.19
CA ASP A 185 -21.11 -6.26 -16.89
C ASP A 185 -22.18 -5.83 -17.91
N HIS A 186 -22.82 -4.67 -17.68
CA HIS A 186 -23.86 -4.15 -18.57
C HIS A 186 -23.32 -3.54 -19.86
N LEU A 187 -22.00 -3.39 -20.02
CA LEU A 187 -21.37 -2.92 -21.25
C LEU A 187 -20.73 -4.10 -22.00
N GLU A 188 -20.86 -4.11 -23.32
CA GLU A 188 -20.33 -5.16 -24.17
C GLU A 188 -19.46 -4.58 -25.30
N GLY A 189 -18.63 -5.44 -25.90
CA GLY A 189 -17.84 -5.15 -27.10
C GLY A 189 -17.04 -3.85 -26.99
N ASN A 190 -17.07 -3.05 -28.04
CA ASN A 190 -16.30 -1.80 -28.14
C ASN A 190 -16.68 -0.77 -27.06
N MET A 191 -17.94 -0.75 -26.60
CA MET A 191 -18.37 0.19 -25.56
C MET A 191 -17.72 -0.14 -24.21
N ARG A 192 -17.58 -1.42 -23.87
CA ARG A 192 -16.84 -1.86 -22.68
C ARG A 192 -15.36 -1.47 -22.75
N SER A 193 -14.72 -1.70 -23.91
CA SER A 193 -13.31 -1.32 -24.12
C SER A 193 -13.10 0.18 -24.03
N LEU A 194 -13.99 0.99 -24.64
CA LEU A 194 -13.93 2.44 -24.58
C LEU A 194 -14.11 2.97 -23.15
N PHE A 195 -15.06 2.40 -22.41
CA PHE A 195 -15.28 2.75 -21.01
C PHE A 195 -14.03 2.40 -20.17
N ALA A 196 -13.48 1.20 -20.35
CA ALA A 196 -12.27 0.77 -19.63
C ALA A 196 -11.08 1.69 -19.93
N GLN A 197 -10.85 2.07 -21.19
CA GLN A 197 -9.82 3.03 -21.57
C GLN A 197 -9.99 4.38 -20.86
N SER A 198 -11.22 4.89 -20.79
CA SER A 198 -11.51 6.16 -20.13
C SER A 198 -11.20 6.11 -18.62
N VAL A 199 -11.54 5.00 -17.97
CA VAL A 199 -11.27 4.79 -16.54
C VAL A 199 -9.77 4.58 -16.27
N ILE A 200 -9.07 3.86 -17.15
CA ILE A 200 -7.62 3.66 -17.07
C ILE A 200 -6.88 4.99 -17.22
N LEU A 201 -7.31 5.82 -18.17
CA LEU A 201 -6.74 7.16 -18.34
C LEU A 201 -6.97 8.03 -17.10
N GLN A 202 -8.16 7.99 -16.53
CA GLN A 202 -8.46 8.69 -15.27
C GLN A 202 -7.60 8.16 -14.12
N TYR A 203 -7.43 6.84 -14.01
CA TYR A 203 -6.54 6.21 -13.02
C TYR A 203 -5.10 6.72 -13.15
N LEU A 204 -4.53 6.71 -14.37
CA LEU A 204 -3.18 7.18 -14.64
C LEU A 204 -3.00 8.66 -14.30
N LEU A 205 -3.97 9.49 -14.64
CA LEU A 205 -3.96 10.91 -14.31
C LEU A 205 -3.97 11.14 -12.80
N GLU A 206 -4.89 10.50 -12.08
CA GLU A 206 -4.99 10.64 -10.63
C GLU A 206 -3.77 10.05 -9.90
N LEU A 207 -3.25 8.91 -10.39
CA LEU A 207 -2.01 8.33 -9.89
C LEU A 207 -0.85 9.32 -10.05
N ASN A 208 -0.67 9.89 -11.24
CA ASN A 208 0.40 10.84 -11.53
C ASN A 208 0.28 12.10 -10.65
N LEU A 209 -0.92 12.66 -10.52
CA LEU A 209 -1.19 13.81 -9.64
C LEU A 209 -0.90 13.48 -8.16
N TYR A 210 -1.34 12.32 -7.68
CA TYR A 210 -1.12 11.88 -6.32
C TYR A 210 0.36 11.69 -6.01
N ILE A 211 1.10 10.99 -6.88
CA ILE A 211 2.54 10.75 -6.70
C ILE A 211 3.32 12.07 -6.83
N SER A 212 2.99 12.92 -7.82
CA SER A 212 3.63 14.23 -8.01
C SER A 212 3.41 15.14 -6.80
N SER A 213 2.19 15.20 -6.27
CA SER A 213 1.89 15.98 -5.07
C SER A 213 2.64 15.46 -3.84
N SER A 214 2.74 14.15 -3.70
CA SER A 214 3.52 13.50 -2.63
C SER A 214 5.01 13.79 -2.77
N THR A 215 5.55 13.77 -3.99
CA THR A 215 6.96 14.08 -4.28
C THR A 215 7.26 15.57 -4.07
N ILE A 216 6.39 16.47 -4.54
CA ILE A 216 6.50 17.93 -4.28
C ILE A 216 6.45 18.18 -2.78
N PHE A 217 5.57 17.50 -2.06
CA PHE A 217 5.48 17.59 -0.62
C PHE A 217 6.79 17.14 0.06
N LEU A 218 7.36 16.01 -0.35
CA LEU A 218 8.64 15.50 0.18
C LEU A 218 9.82 16.42 -0.20
N ASN A 219 9.88 16.88 -1.46
CA ASN A 219 10.92 17.81 -1.93
C ASN A 219 10.83 19.18 -1.23
N ASN A 220 9.62 19.64 -0.93
CA ASN A 220 9.43 20.87 -0.14
C ASN A 220 9.84 20.67 1.33
N LEU A 221 9.71 19.43 1.87
CA LEU A 221 10.28 19.10 3.18
C LEU A 221 11.81 19.12 3.20
N GLU A 222 12.45 18.80 2.07
CA GLU A 222 13.92 18.85 1.93
C GLU A 222 14.45 20.28 1.64
N LYS A 223 13.62 21.12 1.01
CA LYS A 223 13.94 22.54 0.72
C LYS A 223 13.57 23.52 1.82
N ASP A 224 12.61 23.16 2.68
CA ASP A 224 12.32 23.95 3.86
C ASP A 224 13.50 23.79 4.84
N ASP A 225 14.23 24.86 5.12
CA ASP A 225 15.30 25.00 6.14
C ASP A 225 14.78 24.74 7.58
N PHE A 226 13.73 23.94 7.68
CA PHE A 226 13.11 23.57 8.94
C PHE A 226 13.99 22.55 9.66
N ASN A 227 14.66 23.04 10.69
CA ASN A 227 15.54 22.19 11.49
C ASN A 227 14.73 21.28 12.43
N VAL A 228 14.39 20.07 11.95
CA VAL A 228 13.68 19.05 12.74
C VAL A 228 14.44 18.65 14.02
N ALA A 229 15.78 18.80 14.02
CA ALA A 229 16.58 18.55 15.22
C ALA A 229 16.40 19.68 16.26
N ALA A 230 16.25 20.92 15.81
CA ALA A 230 15.91 22.05 16.70
C ALA A 230 14.53 21.85 17.32
N LEU A 231 13.53 21.40 16.52
CA LEU A 231 12.21 21.04 17.05
C LEU A 231 12.32 19.97 18.14
N ARG A 232 13.05 18.88 17.89
CA ARG A 232 13.25 17.83 18.89
C ARG A 232 13.90 18.37 20.17
N SER A 233 14.93 19.19 20.04
CA SER A 233 15.62 19.80 21.18
C SER A 233 14.67 20.69 22.00
N GLU A 234 13.80 21.46 21.33
CA GLU A 234 12.77 22.25 21.99
C GLU A 234 11.74 21.38 22.72
N LEU A 235 11.24 20.32 22.05
CA LEU A 235 10.29 19.37 22.64
C LEU A 235 10.84 18.69 23.90
N LEU A 236 12.15 18.45 23.97
CA LEU A 236 12.82 17.89 25.14
C LEU A 236 12.82 18.86 26.34
N GLN A 237 12.74 20.16 26.08
CA GLN A 237 12.74 21.19 27.15
C GLN A 237 11.32 21.51 27.65
N VAL A 238 10.28 20.97 27.00
CA VAL A 238 8.89 21.20 27.42
C VAL A 238 8.57 20.43 28.69
N THR A 239 8.48 21.15 29.80
CA THR A 239 8.18 20.61 31.12
C THR A 239 6.73 20.77 31.57
N THR A 240 5.94 21.61 30.89
CA THR A 240 4.57 21.98 31.30
C THR A 240 3.50 21.43 30.34
N ALA A 241 2.78 22.27 29.63
CA ALA A 241 1.71 21.82 28.72
C ALA A 241 2.27 21.24 27.39
N ILE A 242 1.60 20.22 26.83
CA ILE A 242 1.94 19.74 25.48
C ILE A 242 1.71 20.91 24.51
N PRO A 243 2.73 21.36 23.75
CA PRO A 243 2.49 22.37 22.74
C PRO A 243 1.51 21.85 21.71
N ASN A 244 0.53 22.64 21.38
CA ASN A 244 -0.42 22.32 20.33
C ASN A 244 0.34 22.26 18.99
N LEU A 245 0.06 21.23 18.20
CA LEU A 245 0.67 21.07 16.87
C LEU A 245 0.47 22.32 15.98
N ALA A 246 -0.65 23.05 16.18
CA ALA A 246 -0.93 24.30 15.50
C ALA A 246 -0.01 25.46 15.95
N GLU A 247 0.39 25.50 17.21
CA GLU A 247 1.34 26.50 17.73
C GLU A 247 2.75 26.24 17.21
N LEU A 248 3.17 25.00 17.22
CA LEU A 248 4.46 24.58 16.61
C LEU A 248 4.46 24.88 15.11
N SER A 249 3.36 24.62 14.43
CA SER A 249 3.16 24.91 13.01
C SER A 249 3.36 26.41 12.71
N LYS A 250 2.77 27.29 13.50
CA LYS A 250 2.97 28.75 13.37
C LYS A 250 4.41 29.15 13.64
N LYS A 251 5.02 28.61 14.69
CA LYS A 251 6.39 28.95 15.10
C LYS A 251 7.42 28.59 14.03
N TYR A 252 7.25 27.41 13.44
CA TYR A 252 8.19 26.91 12.41
C TYR A 252 7.75 27.25 10.98
N ASN A 253 6.63 27.97 10.81
CA ASN A 253 6.05 28.33 9.52
C ASN A 253 5.84 27.11 8.58
N VAL A 254 5.42 26.00 9.16
CA VAL A 254 5.21 24.70 8.48
C VAL A 254 3.85 24.15 8.88
N SER A 255 3.08 23.62 7.93
CA SER A 255 1.76 23.04 8.28
C SER A 255 1.87 21.91 9.30
N PRO A 256 0.84 21.68 10.17
CA PRO A 256 0.86 20.62 11.19
C PRO A 256 1.19 19.23 10.64
N GLY A 257 0.64 18.90 9.46
CA GLY A 257 0.90 17.63 8.78
C GLY A 257 2.36 17.49 8.35
N LYS A 258 2.92 18.51 7.73
CA LYS A 258 4.34 18.57 7.34
C LYS A 258 5.28 18.43 8.54
N LEU A 259 4.99 19.17 9.61
CA LEU A 259 5.77 19.14 10.85
C LEU A 259 5.88 17.72 11.41
N ASN A 260 4.73 17.05 11.53
CA ASN A 260 4.64 15.70 12.05
C ASN A 260 5.30 14.65 11.13
N GLN A 261 5.12 14.77 9.80
CA GLN A 261 5.75 13.87 8.84
C GLN A 261 7.28 14.01 8.80
N ALA A 262 7.80 15.24 8.84
CA ALA A 262 9.23 15.47 8.91
C ALA A 262 9.85 14.85 10.18
N PHE A 263 9.11 14.93 11.30
CA PHE A 263 9.53 14.33 12.55
C PHE A 263 9.51 12.79 12.48
N ILE A 264 8.47 12.19 11.88
CA ILE A 264 8.38 10.74 11.66
C ILE A 264 9.52 10.27 10.76
N LYS A 265 9.77 10.96 9.64
CA LYS A 265 10.85 10.60 8.70
C LYS A 265 12.23 10.56 9.39
N LYS A 266 12.49 11.47 10.34
CA LYS A 266 13.78 11.59 10.99
C LYS A 266 13.94 10.74 12.26
N TYR A 267 12.84 10.54 13.01
CA TYR A 267 12.88 9.89 14.34
C TYR A 267 11.95 8.66 14.47
N ASP A 268 11.34 8.21 13.36
CA ASP A 268 10.50 7.02 13.27
C ASP A 268 9.29 7.00 14.21
N GLN A 269 8.86 8.18 14.68
CA GLN A 269 7.71 8.35 15.56
C GLN A 269 7.08 9.73 15.40
N SER A 270 5.77 9.83 15.69
CA SER A 270 5.08 11.12 15.66
C SER A 270 5.54 12.04 16.80
N ILE A 271 5.36 13.36 16.63
CA ILE A 271 5.63 14.36 17.68
C ILE A 271 4.83 14.03 18.95
N TYR A 272 3.57 13.62 18.80
CA TYR A 272 2.72 13.23 19.93
C TYR A 272 3.27 11.98 20.65
N SER A 273 3.65 10.95 19.91
CA SER A 273 4.23 9.72 20.48
C SER A 273 5.53 10.00 21.20
N PHE A 274 6.38 10.86 20.63
CA PHE A 274 7.64 11.28 21.25
C PHE A 274 7.39 11.97 22.60
N LEU A 275 6.51 12.98 22.62
CA LEU A 275 6.17 13.72 23.86
C LEU A 275 5.50 12.82 24.91
N SER A 276 4.58 11.95 24.47
CA SER A 276 3.91 11.01 25.37
C SER A 276 4.92 10.04 26.00
N ASN A 277 5.86 9.51 25.23
CA ASN A 277 6.90 8.62 25.72
C ASN A 277 7.83 9.30 26.71
N GLN A 278 8.26 10.52 26.40
CA GLN A 278 9.13 11.32 27.31
C GLN A 278 8.46 11.58 28.66
N ARG A 279 7.17 11.90 28.67
CA ARG A 279 6.41 12.15 29.90
C ARG A 279 6.19 10.90 30.72
N LEU A 280 5.98 9.76 30.07
CA LEU A 280 5.91 8.48 30.78
C LEU A 280 7.26 8.13 31.42
N ASP A 281 8.40 8.49 30.77
CA ASP A 281 9.73 8.34 31.39
C ASP A 281 9.90 9.24 32.60
N GLN A 282 9.47 10.50 32.52
CA GLN A 282 9.45 11.43 33.64
C GLN A 282 8.56 10.92 34.80
N ALA A 283 7.39 10.36 34.46
CA ALA A 283 6.52 9.76 35.45
C ALA A 283 7.14 8.53 36.13
N TYR A 284 7.85 7.71 35.37
CA TYR A 284 8.57 6.55 35.92
C TYR A 284 9.61 6.99 36.94
N GLN A 285 10.41 8.00 36.64
CA GLN A 285 11.39 8.55 37.62
C GLN A 285 10.69 9.16 38.83
N ALA A 286 9.63 9.95 38.60
CA ALA A 286 8.88 10.56 39.71
C ALA A 286 8.22 9.51 40.64
N LEU A 287 7.86 8.34 40.14
CA LEU A 287 7.32 7.24 40.94
C LEU A 287 8.38 6.59 41.83
N ILE A 288 9.67 6.59 41.41
CA ILE A 288 10.81 6.10 42.20
C ILE A 288 11.22 7.14 43.23
N ASP A 289 11.27 8.41 42.83
CA ASP A 289 11.91 9.47 43.63
C ASP A 289 10.95 10.16 44.61
N THR A 290 9.62 9.98 44.43
CA THR A 290 8.62 10.76 45.17
C THR A 290 7.35 9.98 45.50
N ASP A 291 6.67 10.39 46.60
CA ASP A 291 5.36 9.85 47.02
C ASP A 291 4.17 10.67 46.46
N VAL A 292 4.35 11.39 45.36
CA VAL A 292 3.28 12.21 44.75
C VAL A 292 2.06 11.35 44.44
N PRO A 293 0.82 11.74 44.84
CA PRO A 293 -0.38 10.98 44.56
C PRO A 293 -0.56 10.69 43.05
N MET A 294 -1.02 9.48 42.71
CA MET A 294 -1.14 9.02 41.33
C MET A 294 -1.98 9.99 40.47
N LYS A 295 -3.05 10.54 41.04
CA LYS A 295 -3.90 11.52 40.38
C LYS A 295 -3.14 12.80 40.03
N THR A 296 -2.35 13.29 40.98
CA THR A 296 -1.53 14.50 40.82
C THR A 296 -0.44 14.27 39.78
N LEU A 297 0.21 13.11 39.79
CA LEU A 297 1.22 12.75 38.81
C LEU A 297 0.63 12.67 37.40
N ALA A 298 -0.51 11.97 37.23
CA ALA A 298 -1.19 11.86 35.94
C ALA A 298 -1.55 13.25 35.35
N HIS A 299 -2.10 14.15 36.16
CA HIS A 299 -2.39 15.51 35.74
C HIS A 299 -1.12 16.30 35.40
N LYS A 300 -0.07 16.19 36.21
CA LYS A 300 1.20 16.91 36.00
C LYS A 300 1.86 16.54 34.68
N ILE A 301 1.72 15.28 34.25
CA ILE A 301 2.23 14.80 32.96
C ILE A 301 1.22 14.93 31.81
N GLY A 302 0.08 15.61 32.02
CA GLY A 302 -0.88 16.04 30.97
C GLY A 302 -1.98 15.03 30.65
N TYR A 303 -2.25 14.04 31.52
CA TYR A 303 -3.40 13.15 31.37
C TYR A 303 -4.62 13.70 32.11
N SER A 304 -5.75 13.84 31.41
CA SER A 304 -7.01 14.28 32.00
C SER A 304 -7.59 13.24 32.97
N HIS A 305 -7.33 11.96 32.70
CA HIS A 305 -7.85 10.84 33.50
C HIS A 305 -6.73 9.87 33.90
N VAL A 306 -6.70 9.50 35.16
CA VAL A 306 -5.72 8.58 35.73
C VAL A 306 -5.72 7.21 35.01
N ASN A 307 -6.88 6.72 34.62
CA ASN A 307 -6.99 5.43 33.94
C ASN A 307 -6.27 5.41 32.58
N HIS A 308 -6.32 6.52 31.84
CA HIS A 308 -5.58 6.65 30.57
C HIS A 308 -4.07 6.65 30.80
N PHE A 309 -3.62 7.31 31.85
CA PHE A 309 -2.22 7.28 32.27
C PHE A 309 -1.78 5.85 32.62
N ILE A 310 -2.52 5.13 33.49
CA ILE A 310 -2.21 3.78 33.90
C ILE A 310 -2.12 2.84 32.69
N THR A 311 -3.06 2.96 31.75
CA THR A 311 -3.06 2.15 30.51
C THR A 311 -1.85 2.45 29.64
N ALA A 312 -1.53 3.72 29.39
CA ALA A 312 -0.38 4.13 28.60
C ALA A 312 0.95 3.72 29.25
N PHE A 313 1.06 3.87 30.56
CA PHE A 313 2.23 3.48 31.34
C PHE A 313 2.46 1.96 31.27
N LYS A 314 1.41 1.15 31.52
CA LYS A 314 1.48 -0.30 31.39
C LYS A 314 1.83 -0.75 29.98
N LYS A 315 1.31 -0.08 28.96
CA LYS A 315 1.66 -0.37 27.56
C LYS A 315 3.14 -0.13 27.28
N LYS A 316 3.73 0.92 27.86
CA LYS A 316 5.14 1.27 27.64
C LYS A 316 6.11 0.42 28.48
N PHE A 317 5.82 0.24 29.77
CA PHE A 317 6.77 -0.39 30.71
C PHE A 317 6.43 -1.84 31.09
N GLY A 318 5.30 -2.37 30.60
CA GLY A 318 4.85 -3.74 30.91
C GLY A 318 4.23 -3.90 32.31
N VAL A 319 4.38 -2.92 33.19
CA VAL A 319 3.93 -2.92 34.59
C VAL A 319 3.07 -1.70 34.90
N THR A 320 2.23 -1.79 35.93
CA THR A 320 1.41 -0.64 36.36
C THR A 320 2.24 0.38 37.15
N PRO A 321 1.84 1.69 37.14
CA PRO A 321 2.55 2.70 37.94
C PRO A 321 2.54 2.37 39.45
N GLY A 322 1.49 1.71 39.93
CA GLY A 322 1.38 1.33 41.33
C GLY A 322 2.37 0.22 41.75
N SER A 323 2.83 -0.62 40.84
CA SER A 323 3.81 -1.67 41.12
C SER A 323 5.27 -1.17 41.12
N ILE A 324 5.51 0.07 40.69
CA ILE A 324 6.85 0.71 40.77
C ILE A 324 7.09 1.33 42.13
N ARG A 325 6.02 1.73 42.83
CA ARG A 325 6.13 2.22 44.22
C ARG A 325 6.36 1.02 45.15
N THR A 326 7.49 0.92 45.66
CA THR A 326 7.84 0.01 46.78
C THR A 326 7.33 0.57 48.12
#